data_ddbdf46a4766e5df2f5d09a0bff1c5b4
#
_entry.id   ddbdf46a4766e5df2f5d09a0bff1c5b4
#
_cell.length_a   1.000
_cell.length_b   1.000
_cell.length_c   1.000
_cell.angle_alpha   90.00
_cell.angle_beta   90.00
_cell.angle_gamma   90.00
#
_symmetry.space_group_name_H-M   'P 1'
#
loop_
_entity.id
_entity.type
_entity.pdbx_description
1 polymer ?
#
loop_
_entity_poly.entity_id
_entity_poly.type
_entity_poly.pdbx_seq_one_letter_code
_entity_poly.pdbx_strand_id
1 'polypeptide(L)'
;MWDSNAAANHVRQHAQSQSGGNCAKFVRKAIEAGGIIVTPTLSAKDYGFPLRQAGFIELGDASSPRRGDVIVIQPIPGHPHGHMAMFDGSRWISDFVQNNGFYPGKEYRTQKPPYKLYRHH
;
A
#
# COMPACT_ATOMS: atom_id res chain seq x y z
N MET A 1 -15.41 3.43 12.03
CA MET A 1 -15.41 4.44 10.96
C MET A 1 -14.01 4.62 10.40
N TRP A 2 -13.90 4.72 9.10
CA TRP A 2 -12.59 4.88 8.46
C TRP A 2 -12.05 6.30 8.63
N ASP A 3 -10.84 6.40 9.13
CA ASP A 3 -10.14 7.69 9.28
C ASP A 3 -8.86 7.66 8.43
N SER A 4 -8.97 8.18 7.20
CA SER A 4 -7.86 8.19 6.27
C SER A 4 -6.70 9.07 6.74
N ASN A 5 -6.99 10.12 7.51
CA ASN A 5 -5.94 10.98 8.08
C ASN A 5 -5.11 10.23 9.12
N ALA A 6 -5.77 9.49 10.01
CA ALA A 6 -5.06 8.69 11.02
C ALA A 6 -4.20 7.61 10.36
N ALA A 7 -4.73 6.95 9.33
CA ALA A 7 -3.98 5.95 8.59
C ALA A 7 -2.75 6.54 7.90
N ALA A 8 -2.92 7.65 7.19
CA ALA A 8 -1.83 8.31 6.48
C ALA A 8 -0.76 8.82 7.44
N ASN A 9 -1.17 9.40 8.57
CA ASN A 9 -0.23 9.86 9.57
C ASN A 9 0.57 8.71 10.17
N HIS A 10 -0.09 7.57 10.42
CA HIS A 10 0.57 6.41 10.99
C HIS A 10 1.65 5.87 10.05
N VAL A 11 1.32 5.67 8.77
CA VAL A 11 2.29 5.12 7.81
C VAL A 11 3.48 6.07 7.65
N ARG A 12 3.22 7.37 7.64
CA ARG A 12 4.28 8.37 7.53
C ARG A 12 5.21 8.37 8.74
N GLN A 13 4.63 8.30 9.94
CA GLN A 13 5.39 8.35 11.19
C GLN A 13 6.25 7.11 11.40
N HIS A 14 5.84 5.97 10.85
CA HIS A 14 6.55 4.71 11.03
C HIS A 14 7.48 4.36 9.87
N ALA A 15 7.50 5.17 8.81
CA ALA A 15 8.36 4.93 7.66
C ALA A 15 9.83 4.94 8.08
N GLN A 16 10.58 3.97 7.56
CA GLN A 16 12.00 3.82 7.83
C GLN A 16 12.81 4.51 6.74
N SER A 17 14.13 4.62 6.93
CA SER A 17 14.99 5.26 5.94
C SER A 17 15.12 4.47 4.65
N GLN A 18 14.88 3.17 4.70
CA GLN A 18 14.93 2.30 3.54
C GLN A 18 14.03 1.07 3.77
N SER A 19 13.74 0.35 2.68
CA SER A 19 12.89 -0.83 2.76
C SER A 19 13.52 -1.92 3.64
N GLY A 20 12.71 -2.48 4.53
CA GLY A 20 13.08 -3.63 5.36
C GLY A 20 12.34 -4.90 4.99
N GLY A 21 11.62 -4.90 3.85
CA GLY A 21 10.84 -6.06 3.44
C GLY A 21 9.52 -6.24 4.17
N ASN A 22 9.01 -5.19 4.83
CA ASN A 22 7.80 -5.24 5.65
C ASN A 22 6.68 -4.34 5.13
N CYS A 23 6.63 -4.10 3.82
CA CYS A 23 5.69 -3.15 3.24
C CYS A 23 4.23 -3.44 3.63
N ALA A 24 3.80 -4.68 3.50
CA ALA A 24 2.41 -5.05 3.79
C ALA A 24 2.07 -4.89 5.26
N LYS A 25 2.99 -5.26 6.15
CA LYS A 25 2.79 -5.11 7.59
C LYS A 25 2.60 -3.64 7.96
N PHE A 26 3.44 -2.76 7.42
CA PHE A 26 3.37 -1.33 7.71
C PHE A 26 2.07 -0.72 7.21
N VAL A 27 1.64 -1.09 5.99
CA VAL A 27 0.38 -0.61 5.44
C VAL A 27 -0.81 -1.15 6.23
N ARG A 28 -0.80 -2.44 6.58
CA ARG A 28 -1.87 -3.05 7.38
C ARG A 28 -2.00 -2.36 8.74
N LYS A 29 -0.89 -2.09 9.40
CA LYS A 29 -0.90 -1.37 10.69
C LYS A 29 -1.45 0.04 10.55
N ALA A 30 -1.14 0.71 9.46
CA ALA A 30 -1.70 2.03 9.18
C ALA A 30 -3.22 1.98 9.00
N ILE A 31 -3.72 0.96 8.29
CA ILE A 31 -5.16 0.76 8.13
C ILE A 31 -5.83 0.53 9.49
N GLU A 32 -5.20 -0.24 10.36
CA GLU A 32 -5.71 -0.46 11.72
C GLU A 32 -5.77 0.87 12.49
N ALA A 33 -4.75 1.71 12.36
CA ALA A 33 -4.76 3.04 12.98
C ALA A 33 -5.89 3.91 12.45
N GLY A 34 -6.32 3.67 11.23
CA GLY A 34 -7.47 4.34 10.63
C GLY A 34 -8.82 3.72 11.00
N GLY A 35 -8.83 2.69 11.85
CA GLY A 35 -10.05 2.11 12.41
C GLY A 35 -10.57 0.86 11.72
N ILE A 36 -9.82 0.28 10.79
CA ILE A 36 -10.26 -0.90 10.05
C ILE A 36 -9.27 -2.04 10.24
N ILE A 37 -9.78 -3.24 10.50
CA ILE A 37 -8.96 -4.44 10.64
C ILE A 37 -8.95 -5.19 9.31
N VAL A 38 -7.76 -5.46 8.81
CA VAL A 38 -7.56 -6.25 7.59
C VAL A 38 -6.87 -7.55 7.97
N THR A 39 -7.43 -8.67 7.54
CA THR A 39 -6.84 -9.99 7.79
C THR A 39 -5.49 -10.08 7.09
N PRO A 40 -4.41 -10.39 7.80
CA PRO A 40 -3.08 -10.46 7.18
C PRO A 40 -2.94 -11.66 6.25
N THR A 41 -2.12 -11.49 5.21
CA THR A 41 -1.68 -12.58 4.35
C THR A 41 -0.16 -12.69 4.40
N LEU A 42 0.37 -13.77 3.84
CA LEU A 42 1.81 -13.99 3.81
C LEU A 42 2.52 -12.99 2.88
N SER A 43 1.89 -12.62 1.77
CA SER A 43 2.50 -11.79 0.72
C SER A 43 1.67 -10.57 0.41
N ALA A 44 2.34 -9.45 0.10
CA ALA A 44 1.67 -8.21 -0.29
C ALA A 44 0.73 -8.43 -1.48
N LYS A 45 1.14 -9.22 -2.46
CA LYS A 45 0.37 -9.49 -3.68
C LYS A 45 -1.03 -10.07 -3.40
N ASP A 46 -1.24 -10.65 -2.24
CA ASP A 46 -2.48 -11.35 -1.90
C ASP A 46 -3.46 -10.50 -1.08
N TYR A 47 -3.14 -9.23 -0.84
CA TYR A 47 -3.99 -8.37 0.00
C TYR A 47 -5.26 -7.87 -0.66
N GLY A 48 -5.45 -8.11 -1.97
CA GLY A 48 -6.66 -7.68 -2.65
C GLY A 48 -7.94 -8.20 -2.00
N PHE A 49 -8.01 -9.49 -1.74
CA PHE A 49 -9.18 -10.10 -1.12
C PHE A 49 -9.43 -9.61 0.30
N PRO A 50 -8.45 -9.62 1.22
CA PRO A 50 -8.67 -9.08 2.57
C PRO A 50 -9.08 -7.60 2.58
N LEU A 51 -8.56 -6.79 1.67
CA LEU A 51 -8.95 -5.38 1.56
C LEU A 51 -10.41 -5.26 1.15
N ARG A 52 -10.85 -6.02 0.14
CA ARG A 52 -12.25 -5.98 -0.28
C ARG A 52 -13.18 -6.47 0.83
N GLN A 53 -12.80 -7.51 1.56
CA GLN A 53 -13.59 -7.99 2.71
C GLN A 53 -13.71 -6.94 3.80
N ALA A 54 -12.70 -6.10 3.97
CA ALA A 54 -12.71 -5.03 4.96
C ALA A 54 -13.47 -3.79 4.48
N GLY A 55 -14.02 -3.81 3.27
CA GLY A 55 -14.84 -2.72 2.74
C GLY A 55 -14.12 -1.79 1.77
N PHE A 56 -12.88 -2.08 1.42
CA PHE A 56 -12.17 -1.32 0.38
C PHE A 56 -12.74 -1.68 -0.99
N ILE A 57 -12.85 -0.67 -1.84
CA ILE A 57 -13.35 -0.81 -3.22
C ILE A 57 -12.16 -0.77 -4.16
N GLU A 58 -12.11 -1.72 -5.10
CA GLU A 58 -11.08 -1.74 -6.13
C GLU A 58 -11.37 -0.67 -7.17
N LEU A 59 -10.35 0.15 -7.47
CA LEU A 59 -10.41 1.19 -8.49
C LEU A 59 -9.48 0.83 -9.64
N GLY A 60 -9.86 1.16 -10.86
CA GLY A 60 -9.11 0.76 -12.04
C GLY A 60 -7.91 1.65 -12.39
N ASP A 61 -7.71 2.75 -11.68
CA ASP A 61 -6.73 3.75 -12.07
C ASP A 61 -6.08 4.37 -10.83
N ALA A 62 -4.75 4.51 -10.88
CA ALA A 62 -3.95 5.12 -9.82
C ALA A 62 -3.46 6.52 -10.18
N SER A 63 -3.99 7.16 -11.24
CA SER A 63 -3.53 8.49 -11.66
C SER A 63 -3.98 9.62 -10.73
N SER A 64 -5.04 9.40 -9.95
CA SER A 64 -5.58 10.40 -9.03
C SER A 64 -5.81 9.80 -7.65
N PRO A 65 -4.74 9.37 -6.98
CA PRO A 65 -4.89 8.76 -5.66
C PRO A 65 -5.33 9.77 -4.61
N ARG A 66 -6.00 9.27 -3.58
CA ARG A 66 -6.42 10.07 -2.43
C ARG A 66 -5.76 9.54 -1.16
N ARG A 67 -5.65 10.41 -0.16
CA ARG A 67 -5.08 10.04 1.14
C ARG A 67 -5.78 8.80 1.69
N GLY A 68 -4.99 7.80 2.07
CA GLY A 68 -5.49 6.53 2.59
C GLY A 68 -5.69 5.45 1.53
N ASP A 69 -5.56 5.78 0.24
CA ASP A 69 -5.61 4.78 -0.81
C ASP A 69 -4.45 3.79 -0.68
N VAL A 70 -4.72 2.54 -1.00
CA VAL A 70 -3.74 1.46 -0.92
C VAL A 70 -3.53 0.86 -2.29
N ILE A 71 -2.28 0.70 -2.69
CA ILE A 71 -1.93 0.02 -3.93
C ILE A 71 -1.33 -1.36 -3.63
N VAL A 72 -1.76 -2.36 -4.40
CA VAL A 72 -1.22 -3.72 -4.33
C VAL A 72 -0.60 -4.02 -5.67
N ILE A 73 0.70 -4.30 -5.67
CA ILE A 73 1.51 -4.46 -6.88
C ILE A 73 1.95 -5.92 -6.99
N GLN A 74 1.84 -6.48 -8.18
CA GLN A 74 2.18 -7.87 -8.43
C GLN A 74 3.70 -8.09 -8.45
N PRO A 75 4.16 -9.35 -8.30
CA PRO A 75 5.59 -9.66 -8.25
C PRO A 75 6.32 -9.36 -9.54
N ILE A 76 7.64 -9.21 -9.41
CA ILE A 76 8.59 -9.20 -10.51
C ILE A 76 9.70 -10.22 -10.19
N PRO A 77 10.54 -10.59 -11.16
CA PRO A 77 11.69 -11.47 -10.87
C PRO A 77 12.55 -10.88 -9.73
N GLY A 78 12.86 -11.73 -8.76
CA GLY A 78 13.62 -11.31 -7.57
C GLY A 78 12.78 -10.73 -6.43
N HIS A 79 11.47 -10.46 -6.65
CA HIS A 79 10.56 -9.92 -5.65
C HIS A 79 9.25 -10.71 -5.67
N PRO A 80 9.24 -11.95 -5.14
CA PRO A 80 8.12 -12.87 -5.31
C PRO A 80 6.86 -12.51 -4.52
N HIS A 81 6.96 -11.61 -3.54
CA HIS A 81 5.82 -11.25 -2.70
C HIS A 81 5.05 -10.02 -3.20
N GLY A 82 5.53 -9.39 -4.26
CA GLY A 82 4.94 -8.14 -4.73
C GLY A 82 5.23 -6.99 -3.79
N HIS A 83 4.37 -5.98 -3.82
CA HIS A 83 4.57 -4.77 -3.00
C HIS A 83 3.23 -4.14 -2.64
N MET A 84 3.25 -3.32 -1.59
CA MET A 84 2.06 -2.65 -1.09
C MET A 84 2.47 -1.30 -0.52
N ALA A 85 1.67 -0.27 -0.78
CA ALA A 85 1.93 1.08 -0.28
C ALA A 85 0.63 1.83 -0.05
N MET A 86 0.69 2.85 0.79
CA MET A 86 -0.43 3.75 1.05
C MET A 86 -0.08 5.17 0.62
N PHE A 87 -1.05 5.86 0.02
CA PHE A 87 -0.89 7.27 -0.36
C PHE A 87 -1.20 8.17 0.84
N ASP A 88 -0.27 9.06 1.19
CA ASP A 88 -0.45 9.95 2.34
C ASP A 88 -1.08 11.30 1.98
N GLY A 89 -1.45 11.47 0.72
CA GLY A 89 -1.94 12.72 0.17
C GLY A 89 -0.89 13.42 -0.70
N SER A 90 0.35 12.98 -0.63
CA SER A 90 1.48 13.59 -1.32
C SER A 90 2.41 12.54 -1.93
N ARG A 91 2.70 11.48 -1.19
CA ARG A 91 3.64 10.43 -1.60
C ARG A 91 3.09 9.06 -1.27
N TRP A 92 3.63 8.04 -1.94
CA TRP A 92 3.36 6.65 -1.61
C TRP A 92 4.33 6.20 -0.54
N ILE A 93 3.81 5.57 0.52
CA ILE A 93 4.61 5.14 1.67
C ILE A 93 4.30 3.68 1.96
N SER A 94 5.33 2.87 2.03
CA SER A 94 5.27 1.47 2.42
C SER A 94 5.90 1.33 3.81
N ASP A 95 7.01 0.60 3.94
CA ASP A 95 7.85 0.66 5.13
C ASP A 95 8.91 1.77 5.00
N PHE A 96 8.90 2.50 3.87
CA PHE A 96 9.72 3.68 3.64
C PHE A 96 8.97 4.64 2.71
N VAL A 97 9.41 5.91 2.68
CA VAL A 97 8.82 6.92 1.79
C VAL A 97 9.34 6.71 0.37
N GLN A 98 8.41 6.52 -0.58
CA GLN A 98 8.76 6.30 -1.99
C GLN A 98 8.80 7.63 -2.73
N ASN A 99 9.96 7.96 -3.32
CA ASN A 99 10.16 9.25 -3.94
C ASN A 99 9.79 9.30 -5.43
N ASN A 100 9.56 8.15 -6.05
CA ASN A 100 9.36 8.05 -7.49
C ASN A 100 8.02 7.37 -7.85
N GLY A 101 6.97 7.68 -7.11
CA GLY A 101 5.64 7.14 -7.37
C GLY A 101 5.37 5.83 -6.63
N PHE A 102 4.40 5.06 -7.12
CA PHE A 102 3.96 3.87 -6.38
C PHE A 102 4.86 2.65 -6.59
N TYR A 103 5.64 2.58 -7.67
CA TYR A 103 6.62 1.51 -7.81
C TYR A 103 7.80 1.80 -6.89
N PRO A 104 8.18 0.85 -6.00
CA PRO A 104 9.12 1.16 -4.92
C PRO A 104 10.58 1.27 -5.35
N GLY A 105 10.92 0.80 -6.54
CA GLY A 105 12.31 0.81 -6.98
C GLY A 105 12.46 0.76 -8.48
N LYS A 106 13.71 0.89 -8.93
CA LYS A 106 14.03 0.93 -10.35
C LYS A 106 13.56 -0.32 -11.10
N GLU A 107 13.72 -1.48 -10.51
CA GLU A 107 13.31 -2.74 -11.14
C GLU A 107 11.81 -2.79 -11.38
N TYR A 108 11.01 -2.35 -10.39
CA TYR A 108 9.57 -2.24 -10.56
C TYR A 108 9.20 -1.23 -11.63
N ARG A 109 9.88 -0.09 -11.66
CA ARG A 109 9.60 0.94 -12.68
C ARG A 109 9.94 0.46 -14.09
N THR A 110 10.95 -0.40 -14.21
CA THR A 110 11.34 -0.98 -15.51
C THR A 110 10.37 -2.07 -15.95
N GLN A 111 10.01 -2.97 -15.05
CA GLN A 111 9.15 -4.11 -15.34
C GLN A 111 7.66 -3.75 -15.44
N LYS A 112 7.22 -2.74 -14.70
CA LYS A 112 5.84 -2.25 -14.66
C LYS A 112 4.81 -3.37 -14.45
N PRO A 113 4.92 -4.14 -13.35
CA PRO A 113 3.97 -5.22 -13.11
C PRO A 113 2.55 -4.67 -12.89
N PRO A 114 1.54 -5.49 -13.10
CA PRO A 114 0.16 -5.09 -12.84
C PRO A 114 -0.04 -4.68 -11.38
N TYR A 115 -0.97 -3.77 -11.18
CA TYR A 115 -1.33 -3.29 -9.84
C TYR A 115 -2.82 -3.05 -9.76
N LYS A 116 -3.34 -2.93 -8.52
CA LYS A 116 -4.71 -2.51 -8.27
C LYS A 116 -4.72 -1.49 -7.13
N LEU A 117 -5.57 -0.49 -7.28
CA LEU A 117 -5.77 0.54 -6.27
C LEU A 117 -7.02 0.22 -5.47
N TYR A 118 -6.97 0.44 -4.16
CA TYR A 118 -8.10 0.21 -3.26
C TYR A 118 -8.38 1.44 -2.43
N ARG A 119 -9.67 1.74 -2.24
CA ARG A 119 -10.12 2.90 -1.47
C ARG A 119 -11.26 2.51 -0.55
N HIS A 120 -11.21 2.99 0.67
CA HIS A 120 -12.32 2.89 1.61
C HIS A 120 -12.98 4.26 1.74
N HIS A 121 -14.30 4.28 1.69
CA HIS A 121 -15.07 5.53 1.83
C HIS A 121 -15.58 5.77 3.23
#